data_a7ea05127cd4432e7c77c5dd15dab373
#
_entry.id   a7ea05127cd4432e7c77c5dd15dab373
#
_cell.length_a   1.000
_cell.length_b   1.000
_cell.length_c   1.000
_cell.angle_alpha   90.00
_cell.angle_beta   90.00
_cell.angle_gamma   90.00
#
_symmetry.space_group_name_H-M   'P 1'
#
loop_
_entity.id
_entity.type
_entity.pdbx_description
1 polymer ?
#
loop_
_entity_poly.entity_id
_entity_poly.type
_entity_poly.pdbx_seq_one_letter_code
_entity_poly.pdbx_strand_id
1 'polypeptide(L)'
;MKKVLFYSPDFSLCYSLLIYLQDKYNVTSSTDFNVLYSFAKKSEFDLFIIDSEPDPKLEKLCSDIKKSSPNVKIILTYVYSKKTSAAEKRIRDYISTIFYKPFDLADITKSIPDIITGTPTQAN
;
A
#
# COMPACT_ATOMS: atom_id res chain seq x y z
N MET A 1 -7.21 -8.49 15.06
CA MET A 1 -6.13 -8.46 14.06
C MET A 1 -6.15 -7.14 13.30
N LYS A 2 -5.00 -6.65 12.92
CA LYS A 2 -4.91 -5.45 12.10
C LYS A 2 -5.56 -5.67 10.74
N LYS A 3 -6.18 -4.63 10.20
CA LYS A 3 -6.90 -4.69 8.94
C LYS A 3 -6.05 -4.13 7.81
N VAL A 4 -5.88 -4.92 6.76
CA VAL A 4 -5.06 -4.58 5.59
C VAL A 4 -5.94 -4.63 4.34
N LEU A 5 -5.89 -3.56 3.54
CA LEU A 5 -6.47 -3.59 2.21
C LEU A 5 -5.36 -3.67 1.18
N PHE A 6 -5.44 -4.65 0.30
CA PHE A 6 -4.49 -4.82 -0.80
C PHE A 6 -5.18 -4.66 -2.14
N TYR A 7 -4.64 -3.76 -2.96
CA TYR A 7 -5.07 -3.58 -4.35
C TYR A 7 -3.95 -3.92 -5.31
N SER A 8 -4.26 -4.71 -6.33
CA SER A 8 -3.43 -4.88 -7.53
C SER A 8 -4.32 -5.26 -8.70
N PRO A 9 -4.05 -4.75 -9.91
CA PRO A 9 -4.75 -5.23 -11.10
C PRO A 9 -4.36 -6.67 -11.46
N ASP A 10 -3.28 -7.17 -10.88
CA ASP A 10 -2.79 -8.54 -11.11
C ASP A 10 -3.42 -9.48 -10.10
N PHE A 11 -4.35 -10.32 -10.56
CA PHE A 11 -5.04 -11.29 -9.72
C PHE A 11 -4.07 -12.25 -9.03
N SER A 12 -3.03 -12.70 -9.73
CA SER A 12 -2.05 -13.62 -9.15
C SER A 12 -1.31 -13.01 -7.97
N LEU A 13 -0.95 -11.73 -8.08
CA LEU A 13 -0.28 -11.02 -6.98
C LEU A 13 -1.23 -10.86 -5.80
N CYS A 14 -2.50 -10.50 -6.05
CA CYS A 14 -3.51 -10.40 -5.00
C CYS A 14 -3.66 -11.72 -4.25
N TYR A 15 -3.78 -12.82 -4.98
CA TYR A 15 -3.93 -14.13 -4.38
C TYR A 15 -2.71 -14.53 -3.57
N SER A 16 -1.52 -14.32 -4.11
CA SER A 16 -0.28 -14.66 -3.43
C SER A 16 -0.11 -13.88 -2.13
N LEU A 17 -0.39 -12.59 -2.15
CA LEU A 17 -0.26 -11.76 -0.95
C LEU A 17 -1.31 -12.12 0.09
N LEU A 18 -2.53 -12.44 -0.34
CA LEU A 18 -3.58 -12.92 0.57
C LEU A 18 -3.12 -14.17 1.32
N ILE A 19 -2.55 -15.15 0.61
CA ILE A 19 -2.06 -16.38 1.23
C ILE A 19 -0.98 -16.08 2.27
N TYR A 20 -0.08 -15.13 1.98
CA TYR A 20 0.99 -14.76 2.92
C TYR A 20 0.48 -14.06 4.17
N LEU A 21 -0.62 -13.29 4.07
CA LEU A 21 -1.03 -12.40 5.15
C LEU A 21 -2.24 -12.88 5.94
N GLN A 22 -3.06 -13.79 5.39
CA GLN A 22 -4.37 -14.11 5.98
C GLN A 22 -4.31 -14.70 7.40
N ASP A 23 -3.19 -15.32 7.77
CA ASP A 23 -3.07 -15.91 9.10
C ASP A 23 -2.75 -14.87 10.18
N LYS A 24 -2.25 -13.71 9.79
CA LYS A 24 -1.78 -12.68 10.72
C LYS A 24 -2.60 -11.40 10.67
N TYR A 25 -3.33 -11.18 9.59
CA TYR A 25 -4.07 -9.94 9.36
C TYR A 25 -5.46 -10.23 8.82
N ASN A 26 -6.35 -9.27 9.04
CA ASN A 26 -7.67 -9.30 8.41
C ASN A 26 -7.53 -8.59 7.05
N VAL A 27 -7.43 -9.37 5.97
CA VAL A 27 -7.08 -8.87 4.64
C VAL A 27 -8.31 -8.76 3.76
N THR A 28 -8.49 -7.59 3.15
CA THR A 28 -9.41 -7.37 2.04
C THR A 28 -8.57 -7.11 0.80
N SER A 29 -8.84 -7.81 -0.29
CA SER A 29 -8.11 -7.61 -1.54
C SER A 29 -9.07 -7.30 -2.68
N SER A 30 -8.59 -6.52 -3.66
CA SER A 30 -9.37 -6.16 -4.84
C SER A 30 -8.46 -5.95 -6.04
N THR A 31 -8.97 -6.31 -7.22
CA THR A 31 -8.33 -5.98 -8.49
C THR A 31 -8.96 -4.74 -9.16
N ASP A 32 -9.96 -4.14 -8.51
CA ASP A 32 -10.66 -2.96 -9.01
C ASP A 32 -10.19 -1.72 -8.26
N PHE A 33 -9.52 -0.81 -8.98
CA PHE A 33 -9.02 0.42 -8.38
C PHE A 33 -10.13 1.27 -7.76
N ASN A 34 -11.33 1.25 -8.34
CA ASN A 34 -12.44 2.05 -7.85
C ASN A 34 -12.90 1.64 -6.44
N VAL A 35 -12.63 0.42 -6.04
CA VAL A 35 -12.94 -0.06 -4.67
C VAL A 35 -12.16 0.75 -3.64
N LEU A 36 -10.95 1.22 -3.97
CA LEU A 36 -10.15 2.04 -3.06
C LEU A 36 -10.87 3.33 -2.66
N TYR A 37 -11.60 3.95 -3.59
CA TYR A 37 -12.34 5.17 -3.28
C TYR A 37 -13.44 4.91 -2.26
N SER A 38 -14.09 3.77 -2.33
CA SER A 38 -15.16 3.42 -1.38
C SER A 38 -14.62 3.22 0.03
N PHE A 39 -13.34 2.85 0.17
CA PHE A 39 -12.73 2.65 1.47
C PHE A 39 -11.90 3.86 1.95
N ALA A 40 -11.58 4.80 1.07
CA ALA A 40 -10.68 5.91 1.39
C ALA A 40 -11.22 6.81 2.52
N LYS A 41 -12.54 6.94 2.62
CA LYS A 41 -13.19 7.79 3.64
C LYS A 41 -13.62 7.03 4.88
N LYS A 42 -13.38 5.73 4.93
CA LYS A 42 -13.74 4.89 6.06
C LYS A 42 -12.49 4.57 6.87
N SER A 43 -12.47 4.91 8.14
CA SER A 43 -11.32 4.65 9.01
C SER A 43 -11.28 3.20 9.47
N GLU A 44 -11.38 2.26 8.52
CA GLU A 44 -11.47 0.83 8.84
C GLU A 44 -10.14 0.09 8.75
N PHE A 45 -9.17 0.63 8.02
CA PHE A 45 -7.93 -0.08 7.74
C PHE A 45 -6.74 0.52 8.46
N ASP A 46 -5.81 -0.34 8.84
CA ASP A 46 -4.54 0.07 9.44
C ASP A 46 -3.48 0.27 8.36
N LEU A 47 -3.62 -0.43 7.24
CA LEU A 47 -2.64 -0.43 6.15
C LEU A 47 -3.33 -0.58 4.80
N PHE A 48 -2.90 0.23 3.84
CA PHE A 48 -3.21 0.05 2.41
C PHE A 48 -1.93 -0.37 1.69
N ILE A 49 -2.00 -1.42 0.90
CA ILE A 49 -0.94 -1.81 -0.03
C ILE A 49 -1.50 -1.62 -1.43
N ILE A 50 -0.91 -0.69 -2.19
CA ILE A 50 -1.45 -0.29 -3.49
C ILE A 50 -0.41 -0.56 -4.58
N ASP A 51 -0.73 -1.49 -5.47
CA ASP A 51 0.11 -1.84 -6.62
C ASP A 51 -0.32 -1.00 -7.82
N SER A 52 0.29 0.17 -7.97
CA SER A 52 -0.03 1.12 -9.03
C SER A 52 1.11 2.11 -9.19
N GLU A 53 1.35 2.56 -10.42
CA GLU A 53 2.30 3.64 -10.66
C GLU A 53 1.79 4.94 -10.04
N PRO A 54 2.70 5.76 -9.48
CA PRO A 54 2.31 7.08 -8.98
C PRO A 54 1.87 7.97 -10.14
N ASP A 55 0.69 8.57 -9.99
CA ASP A 55 0.11 9.52 -10.93
C ASP A 55 -0.79 10.49 -10.14
N PRO A 56 -1.32 11.55 -10.76
CA PRO A 56 -2.18 12.49 -10.04
C PRO A 56 -3.41 11.86 -9.38
N LYS A 57 -3.98 10.83 -10.02
CA LYS A 57 -5.14 10.13 -9.49
C LYS A 57 -4.81 9.38 -8.20
N LEU A 58 -3.69 8.66 -8.20
CA LEU A 58 -3.23 7.94 -7.01
C LEU A 58 -2.80 8.91 -5.90
N GLU A 59 -2.13 10.00 -6.27
CA GLU A 59 -1.73 11.03 -5.31
C GLU A 59 -2.95 11.61 -4.58
N LYS A 60 -4.01 11.92 -5.31
CA LYS A 60 -5.26 12.41 -4.71
C LYS A 60 -5.88 11.37 -3.79
N LEU A 61 -5.91 10.13 -4.22
CA LEU A 61 -6.46 9.05 -3.39
C LEU A 61 -5.69 8.91 -2.08
N CYS A 62 -4.36 8.90 -2.13
CA CYS A 62 -3.53 8.80 -0.93
C CYS A 62 -3.73 10.00 -0.02
N SER A 63 -3.84 11.19 -0.58
CA SER A 63 -4.14 12.39 0.19
C SER A 63 -5.48 12.26 0.92
N ASP A 64 -6.51 11.79 0.22
CA ASP A 64 -7.84 11.61 0.81
C ASP A 64 -7.82 10.55 1.93
N ILE A 65 -7.11 9.46 1.73
CA ILE A 65 -6.94 8.42 2.75
C ILE A 65 -6.30 9.01 4.02
N LYS A 66 -5.22 9.77 3.85
CA LYS A 66 -4.51 10.35 4.99
C LYS A 66 -5.31 11.44 5.70
N LYS A 67 -6.15 12.16 4.99
CA LYS A 67 -7.04 13.15 5.61
C LYS A 67 -8.11 12.50 6.46
N SER A 68 -8.66 11.38 5.99
CA SER A 68 -9.70 10.64 6.73
C SER A 68 -9.12 9.83 7.89
N SER A 69 -7.90 9.32 7.72
CA SER A 69 -7.26 8.44 8.70
C SER A 69 -5.78 8.77 8.79
N PRO A 70 -5.41 9.81 9.55
CA PRO A 70 -4.00 10.27 9.59
C PRO A 70 -3.00 9.21 10.01
N ASN A 71 -3.43 8.21 10.79
CA ASN A 71 -2.54 7.18 11.30
C ASN A 71 -2.44 5.95 10.39
N VAL A 72 -3.25 5.88 9.33
CA VAL A 72 -3.17 4.75 8.40
C VAL A 72 -1.84 4.79 7.67
N LYS A 73 -1.32 3.62 7.35
CA LYS A 73 -0.07 3.51 6.60
C LYS A 73 -0.37 3.08 5.17
N ILE A 74 0.46 3.54 4.24
CA ILE A 74 0.30 3.21 2.82
C ILE A 74 1.63 2.69 2.29
N ILE A 75 1.61 1.50 1.71
CA ILE A 75 2.72 0.92 0.96
C ILE A 75 2.37 1.00 -0.52
N LEU A 76 3.31 1.46 -1.33
CA LEU A 76 3.15 1.52 -2.77
C LEU A 76 4.10 0.51 -3.43
N THR A 77 3.61 -0.18 -4.46
CA THR A 77 4.45 -1.08 -5.26
C THR A 77 4.28 -0.75 -6.73
N TYR A 78 5.40 -0.69 -7.48
CA TYR A 78 5.35 -0.46 -8.93
C TYR A 78 6.74 -0.64 -9.52
N VAL A 79 6.82 -0.66 -10.85
CA VAL A 79 8.10 -0.73 -11.57
C VAL A 79 8.62 0.70 -11.75
N TYR A 80 9.76 1.00 -11.10
CA TYR A 80 10.35 2.35 -11.20
C TYR A 80 10.74 2.69 -12.64
N SER A 81 10.50 3.94 -13.02
CA SER A 81 11.01 4.50 -14.27
C SER A 81 11.27 5.99 -14.08
N LYS A 82 12.05 6.59 -14.98
CA LYS A 82 12.28 8.03 -14.95
C LYS A 82 11.00 8.84 -15.16
N LYS A 83 10.03 8.27 -15.88
CA LYS A 83 8.75 8.93 -16.13
C LYS A 83 7.96 9.17 -14.85
N THR A 84 8.15 8.33 -13.85
CA THR A 84 7.38 8.41 -12.60
C THR A 84 8.12 9.15 -11.49
N SER A 85 9.35 9.59 -11.71
CA SER A 85 10.18 10.13 -10.62
C SER A 85 9.58 11.40 -9.99
N ALA A 86 9.01 12.30 -10.80
CA ALA A 86 8.39 13.52 -10.28
C ALA A 86 7.11 13.20 -9.49
N ALA A 87 6.29 12.29 -10.01
CA ALA A 87 5.08 11.85 -9.33
C ALA A 87 5.42 11.13 -8.01
N GLU A 88 6.49 10.33 -8.01
CA GLU A 88 6.94 9.65 -6.80
C GLU A 88 7.34 10.64 -5.72
N LYS A 89 8.07 11.72 -6.08
CA LYS A 89 8.44 12.75 -5.10
C LYS A 89 7.22 13.38 -4.44
N ARG A 90 6.17 13.64 -5.22
CA ARG A 90 4.95 14.24 -4.68
C ARG A 90 4.19 13.29 -3.78
N ILE A 91 4.09 12.01 -4.18
CA ILE A 91 3.28 11.04 -3.43
C ILE A 91 3.97 10.59 -2.13
N ARG A 92 5.28 10.74 -2.02
CA ARG A 92 6.03 10.30 -0.83
C ARG A 92 5.55 10.93 0.46
N ASP A 93 4.94 12.11 0.40
CA ASP A 93 4.40 12.76 1.60
C ASP A 93 3.26 11.96 2.25
N TYR A 94 2.61 11.08 1.49
CA TYR A 94 1.45 10.33 1.96
C TYR A 94 1.73 8.87 2.23
N ILE A 95 2.88 8.35 1.80
CA ILE A 95 3.18 6.92 1.87
C ILE A 95 4.30 6.62 2.84
N SER A 96 4.27 5.41 3.39
CA SER A 96 5.28 4.97 4.36
C SER A 96 6.48 4.33 3.69
N THR A 97 6.26 3.53 2.66
CA THR A 97 7.32 2.76 2.01
C THR A 97 6.93 2.45 0.57
N ILE A 98 7.94 2.38 -0.29
CA ILE A 98 7.80 1.91 -1.67
C ILE A 98 8.60 0.62 -1.81
N PHE A 99 7.98 -0.39 -2.41
CA PHE A 99 8.67 -1.59 -2.87
C PHE A 99 8.63 -1.62 -4.38
N TYR A 100 9.79 -1.50 -5.01
CA TYR A 100 9.88 -1.55 -6.47
C TYR A 100 9.79 -2.99 -6.96
N LYS A 101 9.07 -3.20 -8.05
CA LYS A 101 8.96 -4.50 -8.69
C LYS A 101 10.17 -4.76 -9.58
N PRO A 102 10.66 -5.98 -9.66
CA PRO A 102 10.24 -7.15 -8.90
C PRO A 102 10.70 -7.09 -7.44
N PHE A 103 9.89 -7.62 -6.53
CA PHE A 103 10.24 -7.71 -5.12
C PHE A 103 9.89 -9.10 -4.61
N ASP A 104 10.47 -9.47 -3.46
CA ASP A 104 10.12 -10.69 -2.78
C ASP A 104 8.95 -10.44 -1.82
N LEU A 105 7.90 -11.25 -1.91
CA LEU A 105 6.75 -11.13 -1.02
C LEU A 105 7.15 -11.22 0.46
N ALA A 106 8.19 -12.00 0.77
CA ALA A 106 8.71 -12.08 2.13
C ALA A 106 9.22 -10.74 2.64
N ASP A 107 9.79 -9.91 1.78
CA ASP A 107 10.31 -8.60 2.19
C ASP A 107 9.17 -7.68 2.61
N ILE A 108 8.06 -7.67 1.86
CA ILE A 108 6.89 -6.88 2.24
C ILE A 108 6.32 -7.41 3.55
N THR A 109 6.09 -8.71 3.66
CA THR A 109 5.44 -9.28 4.85
C THR A 109 6.26 -9.06 6.11
N LYS A 110 7.58 -9.11 6.03
CA LYS A 110 8.46 -8.83 7.16
C LYS A 110 8.41 -7.36 7.59
N SER A 111 8.16 -6.45 6.66
CA SER A 111 8.15 -5.01 6.92
C SER A 111 6.86 -4.53 7.58
N ILE A 112 5.75 -5.25 7.39
CA ILE A 112 4.43 -4.78 7.78
C ILE A 112 4.32 -4.46 9.28
N PRO A 113 4.80 -5.30 10.22
CA PRO A 113 4.68 -4.99 11.64
C PRO A 113 5.32 -3.65 12.00
N ASP A 114 6.51 -3.37 11.51
CA ASP A 114 7.20 -2.11 11.78
C ASP A 114 6.50 -0.92 11.13
N ILE A 115 6.00 -1.10 9.91
CA ILE A 115 5.28 -0.05 9.20
C ILE A 115 4.00 0.33 9.94
N ILE A 116 3.21 -0.64 10.35
CA ILE A 116 1.94 -0.39 11.05
C ILE A 116 2.19 0.32 12.39
N THR A 117 3.21 -0.09 13.12
CA THR A 117 3.52 0.52 14.43
C THR A 117 4.22 1.86 14.30
N GLY A 118 4.69 2.22 13.11
CA GLY A 118 5.47 3.42 12.90
C GLY A 118 6.90 3.31 13.41
N THR A 119 7.36 2.09 13.76
CA THR A 119 8.74 1.86 14.18
C THR A 119 9.67 2.07 12.99
N PRO A 120 10.76 2.85 13.13
CA PRO A 120 11.70 3.00 12.03
C PRO A 120 12.25 1.65 11.60
N THR A 121 12.20 1.37 10.28
CA THR A 121 12.87 0.20 9.74
C THR A 121 14.37 0.44 9.80
N GLN A 122 15.13 -0.59 10.24
CA GLN A 122 16.56 -0.47 10.22
C GLN A 122 17.05 -0.42 8.78
N ALA A 123 17.74 0.64 8.43
CA ALA A 123 18.39 0.75 7.15
C ALA A 123 19.54 -0.27 7.11
N ASN A 124 19.53 -1.10 6.13
CA ASN A 124 20.63 -2.01 5.88
C ASN A 124 21.66 -1.32 4.99
#